data_adc40bc05765fe9db2a27ba908744fcf
#
_entry.id   adc40bc05765fe9db2a27ba908744fcf
#
_cell.length_a   1.000
_cell.length_b   1.000
_cell.length_c   1.000
_cell.angle_alpha   90.00
_cell.angle_beta   90.00
_cell.angle_gamma   90.00
#
_symmetry.space_group_name_H-M   'P 1'
#
loop_
_entity.id
_entity.type
_entity.pdbx_description
1 polymer ?
#
loop_
_entity_poly.entity_id
_entity_poly.type
_entity_poly.pdbx_seq_one_letter_code
_entity_poly.pdbx_strand_id
1 'polypeptide(L)'
;LMIRSGAPDEFGSAYRLLSGAVTPRPIAWVSSRSPDGHDNLAPYSFFNVVSIDPPVLMFSPVGRAPDGLKDTARNILGDAGTGERGDGDAAGSSAFVIQLASVDLAEAMNASSATLDHGESEFEHAGVTPVEADEVDAARVAEAPVAFECELYEAHGVGGSTMILGELIRAHVDEVLLTDSEFDITDYDPLGRLSGGLYADTRNRLELERPD
;
A
#
# COMPACT_ATOMS: atom_id res chain seq x y z
N LEU A 1 -29.41 -4.87 -23.03
CA LEU A 1 -28.00 -4.86 -22.61
C LEU A 1 -27.21 -5.77 -23.56
N MET A 2 -26.20 -5.22 -24.27
CA MET A 2 -25.26 -6.04 -25.06
C MET A 2 -24.03 -6.35 -24.21
N ILE A 3 -23.71 -7.64 -24.08
CA ILE A 3 -22.53 -8.13 -23.36
C ILE A 3 -21.55 -8.68 -24.40
N ARG A 4 -20.30 -8.22 -24.36
CA ARG A 4 -19.19 -8.80 -25.11
C ARG A 4 -18.46 -9.79 -24.21
N SER A 5 -18.20 -10.99 -24.72
CA SER A 5 -17.41 -12.03 -24.07
C SER A 5 -16.13 -12.26 -24.86
N GLY A 6 -15.03 -12.51 -24.15
CA GLY A 6 -13.72 -12.75 -24.77
C GLY A 6 -12.62 -13.01 -23.74
N ALA A 7 -11.42 -13.32 -24.21
CA ALA A 7 -10.23 -13.43 -23.39
C ALA A 7 -9.76 -12.03 -22.92
N PRO A 8 -8.96 -11.93 -21.83
CA PRO A 8 -8.55 -10.63 -21.27
C PRO A 8 -7.84 -9.69 -22.24
N ASP A 9 -7.08 -10.21 -23.19
CA ASP A 9 -6.37 -9.46 -24.24
C ASP A 9 -7.30 -8.84 -25.29
N GLU A 10 -8.49 -9.40 -25.48
CA GLU A 10 -9.52 -8.83 -26.36
C GLU A 10 -10.13 -7.53 -25.79
N PHE A 11 -9.88 -7.22 -24.50
CA PHE A 11 -10.26 -5.99 -23.82
C PHE A 11 -9.06 -5.02 -23.63
N GLY A 12 -8.03 -5.16 -24.47
CA GLY A 12 -6.82 -4.34 -24.51
C GLY A 12 -5.64 -4.99 -23.77
N SER A 13 -5.78 -5.32 -22.51
CA SER A 13 -4.85 -6.15 -21.74
C SER A 13 -5.50 -6.58 -20.44
N ALA A 14 -5.02 -7.67 -19.83
CA ALA A 14 -5.47 -8.10 -18.51
C ALA A 14 -5.28 -6.99 -17.45
N TYR A 15 -4.17 -6.24 -17.51
CA TYR A 15 -3.93 -5.13 -16.59
C TYR A 15 -5.01 -4.04 -16.72
N ARG A 16 -5.32 -3.59 -17.95
CA ARG A 16 -6.34 -2.56 -18.18
C ARG A 16 -7.73 -3.01 -17.76
N LEU A 17 -8.08 -4.26 -18.10
CA LEU A 17 -9.37 -4.84 -17.74
C LEU A 17 -9.52 -4.92 -16.22
N LEU A 18 -8.55 -5.53 -15.52
CA LEU A 18 -8.62 -5.75 -14.08
C LEU A 18 -8.52 -4.44 -13.31
N SER A 19 -7.58 -3.56 -13.65
CA SER A 19 -7.43 -2.27 -12.97
C SER A 19 -8.58 -1.31 -13.22
N GLY A 20 -9.34 -1.48 -14.31
CA GLY A 20 -10.54 -0.71 -14.61
C GLY A 20 -11.82 -1.27 -13.99
N ALA A 21 -11.96 -2.59 -13.95
CA ALA A 21 -13.17 -3.25 -13.47
C ALA A 21 -13.19 -3.39 -11.93
N VAL A 22 -12.02 -3.66 -11.32
CA VAL A 22 -11.87 -3.75 -9.86
C VAL A 22 -11.58 -2.37 -9.30
N THR A 23 -12.63 -1.62 -9.02
CA THR A 23 -12.57 -0.22 -8.56
C THR A 23 -13.72 0.13 -7.63
N PRO A 24 -13.57 1.12 -6.72
CA PRO A 24 -12.31 1.73 -6.32
C PRO A 24 -11.43 0.76 -5.54
N ARG A 25 -10.11 0.86 -5.70
CA ARG A 25 -9.17 0.08 -4.88
C ARG A 25 -8.62 0.97 -3.77
N PRO A 26 -8.50 0.48 -2.53
CA PRO A 26 -7.75 1.18 -1.51
C PRO A 26 -6.27 1.26 -1.92
N ILE A 27 -5.55 2.23 -1.35
CA ILE A 27 -4.14 2.48 -1.66
C ILE A 27 -3.31 2.26 -0.40
N ALA A 28 -2.39 1.29 -0.44
CA ALA A 28 -1.31 1.19 0.51
C ALA A 28 -0.20 2.16 0.07
N TRP A 29 0.02 3.22 0.81
CA TRP A 29 1.16 4.11 0.63
C TRP A 29 2.26 3.62 1.55
N VAL A 30 3.18 2.82 1.00
CA VAL A 30 4.11 2.00 1.76
C VAL A 30 5.45 2.69 1.87
N SER A 31 5.93 2.83 3.09
CA SER A 31 7.32 3.15 3.37
C SER A 31 8.09 1.94 3.87
N SER A 32 9.35 1.88 3.52
CA SER A 32 10.28 0.83 3.91
C SER A 32 11.70 1.39 3.93
N ARG A 33 12.58 0.81 4.75
CA ARG A 33 13.96 1.27 4.87
C ARG A 33 14.92 0.25 4.25
N SER A 34 15.85 0.74 3.45
CA SER A 34 16.92 -0.08 2.90
C SER A 34 17.95 -0.44 3.98
N PRO A 35 18.78 -1.50 3.79
CA PRO A 35 19.86 -1.82 4.72
C PRO A 35 20.88 -0.69 4.94
N ASP A 36 20.99 0.24 3.99
CA ASP A 36 21.85 1.42 4.07
C ASP A 36 21.18 2.60 4.79
N GLY A 37 19.95 2.42 5.31
CA GLY A 37 19.20 3.41 6.08
C GLY A 37 18.45 4.44 5.24
N HIS A 38 18.24 4.22 3.94
CA HIS A 38 17.44 5.09 3.08
C HIS A 38 15.96 4.70 3.13
N ASP A 39 15.11 5.67 3.43
CA ASP A 39 13.66 5.49 3.40
C ASP A 39 13.13 5.59 1.97
N ASN A 40 12.29 4.63 1.59
CA ASN A 40 11.54 4.59 0.35
C ASN A 40 10.05 4.77 0.63
N LEU A 41 9.31 5.45 -0.25
CA LEU A 41 7.89 5.68 -0.11
C LEU A 41 7.18 5.51 -1.47
N ALA A 42 6.31 4.52 -1.59
CA ALA A 42 5.62 4.22 -2.85
C ALA A 42 4.17 3.77 -2.67
N PRO A 43 3.22 4.19 -3.55
CA PRO A 43 1.82 3.79 -3.47
C PRO A 43 1.54 2.50 -4.25
N TYR A 44 0.74 1.62 -3.64
CA TYR A 44 0.29 0.36 -4.22
C TYR A 44 -1.24 0.25 -4.10
N SER A 45 -1.92 0.02 -5.23
CA SER A 45 -3.39 -0.12 -5.24
C SER A 45 -3.89 -1.56 -5.42
N PHE A 46 -3.00 -2.55 -5.50
CA PHE A 46 -3.37 -3.94 -5.28
C PHE A 46 -3.16 -4.22 -3.79
N PHE A 47 -4.14 -3.83 -2.98
CA PHE A 47 -4.06 -3.77 -1.53
C PHE A 47 -5.41 -4.15 -0.91
N ASN A 48 -5.38 -4.91 0.19
CA ASN A 48 -6.56 -5.20 1.00
C ASN A 48 -6.20 -5.80 2.37
N VAL A 49 -7.21 -5.91 3.26
CA VAL A 49 -7.19 -6.74 4.48
C VAL A 49 -7.43 -8.19 4.09
N VAL A 50 -6.68 -9.13 4.67
CA VAL A 50 -6.82 -10.57 4.41
C VAL A 50 -7.17 -11.40 5.64
N SER A 51 -6.80 -10.94 6.84
CA SER A 51 -7.10 -11.61 8.12
C SER A 51 -7.31 -10.59 9.23
N ILE A 52 -8.09 -10.98 10.24
CA ILE A 52 -8.32 -10.20 11.45
C ILE A 52 -7.64 -10.83 12.67
N ASP A 53 -7.42 -12.14 12.64
CA ASP A 53 -6.74 -12.88 13.71
C ASP A 53 -5.77 -13.93 13.10
N PRO A 54 -4.46 -13.64 13.06
CA PRO A 54 -3.84 -12.35 13.32
C PRO A 54 -4.29 -11.28 12.32
N PRO A 55 -4.15 -9.97 12.63
CA PRO A 55 -4.51 -8.91 11.72
C PRO A 55 -3.47 -8.78 10.61
N VAL A 56 -3.84 -9.17 9.39
CA VAL A 56 -2.92 -9.20 8.23
C VAL A 56 -3.49 -8.39 7.08
N LEU A 57 -2.63 -7.53 6.55
CA LEU A 57 -2.84 -6.75 5.34
C LEU A 57 -2.01 -7.33 4.19
N MET A 58 -2.47 -7.14 2.95
CA MET A 58 -1.69 -7.51 1.77
C MET A 58 -1.57 -6.35 0.80
N PHE A 59 -0.39 -6.20 0.20
CA PHE A 59 -0.23 -5.39 -1.00
C PHE A 59 0.63 -6.12 -2.02
N SER A 60 0.50 -5.75 -3.31
CA SER A 60 1.22 -6.43 -4.37
C SER A 60 1.87 -5.42 -5.33
N PRO A 61 3.18 -5.21 -5.24
CA PRO A 61 3.95 -4.55 -6.28
C PRO A 61 3.82 -5.31 -7.61
N VAL A 62 3.29 -4.63 -8.64
CA VAL A 62 3.10 -5.18 -9.97
C VAL A 62 4.32 -4.88 -10.83
N GLY A 63 4.82 -5.89 -11.53
CA GLY A 63 6.00 -5.79 -12.38
C GLY A 63 7.30 -5.86 -11.57
N ARG A 64 8.39 -5.88 -12.30
CA ARG A 64 9.75 -5.84 -11.75
C ARG A 64 10.47 -4.61 -12.27
N ALA A 65 11.36 -4.05 -11.48
CA ALA A 65 12.36 -3.12 -11.98
C ALA A 65 13.27 -3.84 -13.01
N PRO A 66 13.95 -3.12 -13.90
CA PRO A 66 14.84 -3.75 -14.90
C PRO A 66 15.91 -4.64 -14.28
N ASP A 67 16.29 -4.36 -13.05
CA ASP A 67 17.34 -5.04 -12.26
C ASP A 67 16.77 -6.03 -11.22
N GLY A 68 15.47 -6.29 -11.19
CA GLY A 68 14.86 -7.26 -10.27
C GLY A 68 13.60 -6.77 -9.56
N LEU A 69 13.59 -6.81 -8.21
CA LEU A 69 12.48 -6.36 -7.38
C LEU A 69 12.40 -4.82 -7.35
N LYS A 70 11.19 -4.29 -7.15
CA LYS A 70 11.01 -2.88 -6.78
C LYS A 70 11.60 -2.62 -5.39
N ASP A 71 12.05 -1.39 -5.15
CA ASP A 71 12.78 -1.01 -3.94
C ASP A 71 12.03 -1.37 -2.66
N THR A 72 10.73 -1.07 -2.56
CA THR A 72 9.90 -1.49 -1.42
C THR A 72 9.97 -3.00 -1.17
N ALA A 73 9.84 -3.83 -2.24
CA ALA A 73 9.90 -5.27 -2.09
C ALA A 73 11.31 -5.75 -1.74
N ARG A 74 12.35 -5.12 -2.29
CA ARG A 74 13.76 -5.40 -1.97
C ARG A 74 14.08 -5.03 -0.52
N ASN A 75 13.63 -3.88 -0.05
CA ASN A 75 13.83 -3.44 1.32
C ASN A 75 13.21 -4.40 2.35
N ILE A 76 12.01 -4.91 2.05
CA ILE A 76 11.29 -5.83 2.95
C ILE A 76 11.85 -7.25 2.90
N LEU A 77 12.14 -7.76 1.69
CA LEU A 77 12.40 -9.19 1.45
C LEU A 77 13.88 -9.50 1.18
N GLY A 78 14.73 -8.48 1.01
CA GLY A 78 16.05 -8.67 0.42
C GLY A 78 15.96 -9.13 -1.03
N ASP A 79 17.07 -9.65 -1.57
CA ASP A 79 17.17 -10.08 -2.96
C ASP A 79 16.41 -11.38 -3.26
N ALA A 80 16.02 -12.13 -2.24
CA ALA A 80 15.29 -13.40 -2.39
C ALA A 80 13.87 -13.22 -2.95
N GLY A 81 13.20 -12.11 -2.61
CA GLY A 81 11.90 -11.73 -3.16
C GLY A 81 10.70 -12.56 -2.72
N THR A 82 10.91 -13.56 -1.88
CA THR A 82 9.89 -14.40 -1.23
C THR A 82 10.42 -14.84 0.14
N GLY A 83 9.54 -15.02 1.12
CA GLY A 83 9.96 -15.49 2.44
C GLY A 83 8.82 -15.48 3.44
N GLU A 84 9.07 -16.10 4.58
CA GLU A 84 8.22 -16.08 5.77
C GLU A 84 8.94 -15.35 6.91
N ARG A 85 8.18 -14.88 7.89
CA ARG A 85 8.72 -14.29 9.12
C ARG A 85 9.68 -15.27 9.80
N GLY A 86 10.93 -14.86 10.00
CA GLY A 86 11.93 -15.66 10.71
C GLY A 86 12.85 -16.52 9.83
N ASP A 87 12.71 -16.48 8.51
CA ASP A 87 13.74 -17.00 7.62
C ASP A 87 14.97 -16.10 7.67
N GLY A 88 15.88 -16.40 8.60
CA GLY A 88 17.01 -15.58 9.01
C GLY A 88 18.10 -15.31 7.98
N ASP A 89 17.87 -15.65 6.70
CA ASP A 89 18.75 -15.38 5.56
C ASP A 89 18.19 -14.30 4.62
N ALA A 90 17.00 -13.73 4.90
CA ALA A 90 16.49 -12.62 4.13
C ALA A 90 17.24 -11.33 4.54
N ALA A 91 18.04 -10.79 3.64
CA ALA A 91 18.77 -9.53 3.85
C ALA A 91 17.88 -8.27 3.89
N GLY A 92 16.55 -8.44 3.93
CA GLY A 92 15.56 -7.37 4.05
C GLY A 92 15.25 -7.00 5.49
N SER A 93 14.64 -5.83 5.69
CA SER A 93 14.25 -5.33 7.01
C SER A 93 13.11 -6.13 7.66
N SER A 94 12.35 -6.88 6.86
CA SER A 94 11.10 -7.56 7.25
C SER A 94 10.05 -6.62 7.86
N ALA A 95 10.25 -5.30 7.75
CA ALA A 95 9.44 -4.26 8.37
C ALA A 95 9.05 -3.18 7.37
N PHE A 96 7.87 -2.59 7.55
CA PHE A 96 7.37 -1.52 6.71
C PHE A 96 6.17 -0.84 7.37
N VAL A 97 5.82 0.35 6.86
CA VAL A 97 4.60 1.04 7.31
C VAL A 97 3.66 1.23 6.12
N ILE A 98 2.39 0.96 6.31
CA ILE A 98 1.32 1.25 5.35
C ILE A 98 0.57 2.48 5.84
N GLN A 99 0.68 3.60 5.11
CA GLN A 99 -0.15 4.77 5.33
C GLN A 99 -1.38 4.72 4.41
N LEU A 100 -2.51 5.24 4.90
CA LEU A 100 -3.71 5.43 4.10
C LEU A 100 -3.84 6.91 3.76
N ALA A 101 -3.62 7.26 2.49
CA ALA A 101 -3.71 8.63 2.03
C ALA A 101 -5.17 9.12 2.00
N SER A 102 -5.41 10.30 2.60
CA SER A 102 -6.64 11.05 2.41
C SER A 102 -6.64 11.77 1.06
N VAL A 103 -7.78 12.31 0.67
CA VAL A 103 -7.91 13.13 -0.56
C VAL A 103 -6.95 14.33 -0.53
N ASP A 104 -6.71 14.93 0.63
CA ASP A 104 -5.81 16.08 0.78
C ASP A 104 -4.34 15.71 0.51
N LEU A 105 -3.97 14.44 0.65
CA LEU A 105 -2.64 13.92 0.36
C LEU A 105 -2.50 13.33 -1.05
N ALA A 106 -3.53 13.45 -1.90
CA ALA A 106 -3.57 12.80 -3.22
C ALA A 106 -2.38 13.20 -4.12
N GLU A 107 -2.03 14.49 -4.15
CA GLU A 107 -0.93 15.01 -4.96
C GLU A 107 0.42 14.50 -4.44
N ALA A 108 0.65 14.54 -3.14
CA ALA A 108 1.86 14.06 -2.50
C ALA A 108 2.03 12.55 -2.71
N MET A 109 0.97 11.76 -2.46
CA MET A 109 0.97 10.32 -2.70
C MET A 109 1.26 9.99 -4.18
N ASN A 110 0.68 10.75 -5.13
CA ASN A 110 0.94 10.54 -6.54
C ASN A 110 2.38 10.94 -6.92
N ALA A 111 2.93 12.02 -6.35
CA ALA A 111 4.30 12.46 -6.59
C ALA A 111 5.32 11.39 -6.14
N SER A 112 5.10 10.72 -5.00
CA SER A 112 5.97 9.64 -4.52
C SER A 112 5.99 8.39 -5.41
N SER A 113 5.14 8.33 -6.46
CA SER A 113 5.18 7.26 -7.46
C SER A 113 6.22 7.48 -8.57
N ALA A 114 6.93 8.62 -8.56
CA ALA A 114 7.98 8.94 -9.52
C ALA A 114 9.14 7.93 -9.40
N THR A 115 9.81 7.69 -10.52
CA THR A 115 11.09 6.98 -10.49
C THR A 115 12.18 8.03 -10.26
N LEU A 116 12.79 7.98 -9.09
CA LEU A 116 13.85 8.90 -8.68
C LEU A 116 15.23 8.32 -8.94
N ASP A 117 16.23 9.17 -9.00
CA ASP A 117 17.62 8.74 -9.06
C ASP A 117 18.08 8.20 -7.69
N HIS A 118 19.11 7.34 -7.71
CA HIS A 118 19.63 6.73 -6.49
C HIS A 118 20.11 7.80 -5.49
N GLY A 119 19.54 7.79 -4.29
CA GLY A 119 19.84 8.74 -3.21
C GLY A 119 18.89 9.93 -3.11
N GLU A 120 17.92 10.06 -4.02
CA GLU A 120 16.80 10.99 -3.86
C GLU A 120 15.71 10.36 -2.97
N SER A 121 15.04 11.19 -2.17
CA SER A 121 13.99 10.75 -1.23
C SER A 121 12.61 11.02 -1.80
N GLU A 122 11.77 9.97 -1.87
CA GLU A 122 10.37 10.13 -2.23
C GLU A 122 9.60 10.97 -1.21
N PHE A 123 9.99 10.97 0.07
CA PHE A 123 9.41 11.86 1.08
C PHE A 123 9.66 13.33 0.74
N GLU A 124 10.91 13.69 0.41
CA GLU A 124 11.25 15.06 0.02
C GLU A 124 10.58 15.44 -1.30
N HIS A 125 10.60 14.53 -2.29
CA HIS A 125 9.98 14.76 -3.60
C HIS A 125 8.46 14.95 -3.49
N ALA A 126 7.80 14.21 -2.61
CA ALA A 126 6.38 14.32 -2.33
C ALA A 126 6.03 15.51 -1.42
N GLY A 127 7.01 16.11 -0.76
CA GLY A 127 6.82 17.23 0.17
C GLY A 127 6.12 16.82 1.47
N VAL A 128 6.37 15.59 1.94
CA VAL A 128 5.81 15.05 3.20
C VAL A 128 6.91 14.82 4.23
N THR A 129 6.54 14.81 5.49
CA THR A 129 7.47 14.74 6.62
C THR A 129 7.66 13.29 7.07
N PRO A 130 8.89 12.72 6.94
CA PRO A 130 9.20 11.43 7.55
C PRO A 130 9.29 11.58 9.07
N VAL A 131 8.68 10.65 9.81
CA VAL A 131 8.85 10.48 11.24
C VAL A 131 9.09 9.01 11.53
N GLU A 132 9.97 8.71 12.49
CA GLU A 132 10.26 7.33 12.86
C GLU A 132 8.98 6.60 13.32
N ALA A 133 8.84 5.36 12.96
CA ALA A 133 7.84 4.47 13.52
C ALA A 133 8.21 4.08 14.96
N ASP A 134 7.25 3.57 15.73
CA ASP A 134 7.48 3.27 17.15
C ASP A 134 8.03 1.86 17.36
N GLU A 135 7.62 0.88 16.56
CA GLU A 135 7.94 -0.54 16.74
C GLU A 135 8.77 -1.12 15.57
N VAL A 136 8.71 -0.53 14.37
CA VAL A 136 9.39 -1.06 13.19
C VAL A 136 10.45 -0.10 12.67
N ASP A 137 11.50 -0.64 12.04
CA ASP A 137 12.56 0.17 11.44
C ASP A 137 12.15 0.66 10.04
N ALA A 138 11.29 1.67 10.03
CA ALA A 138 10.85 2.40 8.84
C ALA A 138 10.29 3.77 9.25
N ALA A 139 10.31 4.75 8.34
CA ALA A 139 9.63 6.02 8.58
C ALA A 139 8.15 5.92 8.24
N ARG A 140 7.29 6.66 8.94
CA ARG A 140 5.90 6.91 8.56
C ARG A 140 5.74 8.35 8.05
N VAL A 141 4.69 8.60 7.28
CA VAL A 141 4.31 9.95 6.85
C VAL A 141 3.57 10.64 7.99
N ALA A 142 4.11 11.74 8.49
CA ALA A 142 3.53 12.47 9.64
C ALA A 142 2.12 13.00 9.36
N GLU A 143 1.83 13.39 8.12
CA GLU A 143 0.56 13.96 7.69
C GLU A 143 -0.52 12.91 7.42
N ALA A 144 -0.18 11.61 7.36
CA ALA A 144 -1.14 10.56 7.07
C ALA A 144 -2.08 10.35 8.28
N PRO A 145 -3.42 10.41 8.07
CA PRO A 145 -4.38 10.28 9.18
C PRO A 145 -4.45 8.86 9.76
N VAL A 146 -3.99 7.88 9.01
CA VAL A 146 -3.90 6.48 9.46
C VAL A 146 -2.59 5.89 8.95
N ALA A 147 -1.84 5.25 9.85
CA ALA A 147 -0.65 4.48 9.52
C ALA A 147 -0.60 3.16 10.31
N PHE A 148 -0.15 2.11 9.65
CA PHE A 148 -0.04 0.75 10.18
C PHE A 148 1.40 0.29 10.10
N GLU A 149 2.04 0.10 11.23
CA GLU A 149 3.34 -0.53 11.32
C GLU A 149 3.18 -2.04 11.18
N CYS A 150 3.91 -2.62 10.25
CA CYS A 150 3.77 -4.01 9.88
C CYS A 150 5.11 -4.74 9.89
N GLU A 151 5.08 -5.98 10.35
CA GLU A 151 6.14 -6.94 10.10
C GLU A 151 5.74 -7.93 8.99
N LEU A 152 6.72 -8.38 8.23
CA LEU A 152 6.49 -9.38 7.19
C LEU A 152 5.86 -10.65 7.80
N TYR A 153 4.67 -11.01 7.33
CA TYR A 153 4.02 -12.27 7.67
C TYR A 153 4.43 -13.36 6.70
N GLU A 154 4.25 -13.11 5.40
CA GLU A 154 4.59 -14.01 4.31
C GLU A 154 4.69 -13.25 2.98
N ALA A 155 5.45 -13.76 2.01
CA ALA A 155 5.49 -13.20 0.66
C ALA A 155 5.51 -14.29 -0.41
N HIS A 156 4.73 -14.06 -1.48
CA HIS A 156 4.57 -15.00 -2.57
C HIS A 156 4.82 -14.35 -3.93
N GLY A 157 5.58 -15.04 -4.79
CA GLY A 157 5.67 -14.70 -6.20
C GLY A 157 4.38 -15.11 -6.93
N VAL A 158 3.68 -14.16 -7.55
CA VAL A 158 2.46 -14.40 -8.32
C VAL A 158 2.64 -13.85 -9.74
N GLY A 159 3.00 -14.70 -10.69
CA GLY A 159 3.33 -14.26 -12.04
C GLY A 159 4.47 -13.24 -12.07
N GLY A 160 4.21 -12.04 -12.59
CA GLY A 160 5.17 -10.93 -12.60
C GLY A 160 5.08 -10.00 -11.40
N SER A 161 4.39 -10.39 -10.33
CA SER A 161 4.17 -9.58 -9.14
C SER A 161 4.66 -10.31 -7.89
N THR A 162 4.89 -9.57 -6.82
CA THR A 162 5.16 -10.13 -5.49
C THR A 162 4.03 -9.72 -4.56
N MET A 163 3.30 -10.68 -4.00
CA MET A 163 2.29 -10.46 -2.98
C MET A 163 2.97 -10.46 -1.61
N ILE A 164 2.90 -9.36 -0.89
CA ILE A 164 3.48 -9.17 0.44
C ILE A 164 2.35 -9.11 1.45
N LEU A 165 2.43 -9.96 2.46
CA LEU A 165 1.52 -10.00 3.60
C LEU A 165 2.25 -9.43 4.82
N GLY A 166 1.63 -8.46 5.49
CA GLY A 166 2.16 -7.86 6.70
C GLY A 166 1.23 -8.02 7.87
N GLU A 167 1.75 -8.51 8.99
CA GLU A 167 1.05 -8.52 10.27
C GLU A 167 1.08 -7.12 10.86
N LEU A 168 -0.09 -6.57 11.18
CA LEU A 168 -0.23 -5.28 11.85
C LEU A 168 0.26 -5.38 13.30
N ILE A 169 1.32 -4.64 13.61
CA ILE A 169 1.93 -4.61 14.96
C ILE A 169 1.44 -3.40 15.75
N ARG A 170 1.36 -2.24 15.10
CA ARG A 170 0.91 -0.99 15.72
C ARG A 170 0.12 -0.14 14.72
N ALA A 171 -0.92 0.53 15.18
CA ALA A 171 -1.69 1.49 14.42
C ALA A 171 -1.51 2.90 14.99
N HIS A 172 -1.38 3.88 14.09
CA HIS A 172 -1.48 5.30 14.37
C HIS A 172 -2.74 5.81 13.68
N VAL A 173 -3.60 6.44 14.45
CA VAL A 173 -4.89 6.97 13.97
C VAL A 173 -5.06 8.37 14.52
N ASP A 174 -5.38 9.32 13.65
CA ASP A 174 -5.71 10.68 14.07
C ASP A 174 -6.93 10.64 15.02
N GLU A 175 -6.85 11.33 16.16
CA GLU A 175 -7.91 11.33 17.17
C GLU A 175 -9.26 11.81 16.63
N VAL A 176 -9.26 12.66 15.61
CA VAL A 176 -10.50 13.12 14.94
C VAL A 176 -11.27 11.98 14.26
N LEU A 177 -10.61 10.86 13.96
CA LEU A 177 -11.22 9.66 13.38
C LEU A 177 -11.68 8.65 14.43
N LEU A 178 -11.70 9.03 15.71
CA LEU A 178 -12.11 8.16 16.80
C LEU A 178 -13.34 8.73 17.52
N THR A 179 -14.36 7.90 17.71
CA THR A 179 -15.49 8.18 18.58
C THR A 179 -15.58 7.08 19.65
N ASP A 180 -15.51 7.45 20.93
CA ASP A 180 -15.47 6.52 22.05
C ASP A 180 -14.38 5.44 21.93
N SER A 181 -13.22 5.81 21.37
CA SER A 181 -12.06 4.93 21.06
C SER A 181 -12.32 3.91 19.92
N GLU A 182 -13.42 4.00 19.22
CA GLU A 182 -13.70 3.22 18.01
C GLU A 182 -13.46 4.05 16.75
N PHE A 183 -13.01 3.40 15.67
CA PHE A 183 -12.76 4.07 14.40
C PHE A 183 -14.06 4.55 13.77
N ASP A 184 -14.16 5.86 13.55
CA ASP A 184 -15.31 6.50 12.93
C ASP A 184 -14.96 6.98 11.51
N ILE A 185 -15.70 6.48 10.52
CA ILE A 185 -15.49 6.83 9.14
C ILE A 185 -16.14 8.17 8.73
N THR A 186 -16.86 8.85 9.63
CA THR A 186 -17.66 10.04 9.29
C THR A 186 -16.80 11.14 8.67
N ASP A 187 -15.69 11.47 9.30
CA ASP A 187 -14.75 12.49 8.85
C ASP A 187 -13.54 11.90 8.09
N TYR A 188 -13.55 10.59 7.82
CA TYR A 188 -12.50 9.93 7.08
C TYR A 188 -12.81 9.91 5.58
N ASP A 189 -11.91 10.48 4.77
CA ASP A 189 -12.04 10.55 3.31
C ASP A 189 -10.81 9.91 2.64
N PRO A 190 -10.70 8.57 2.69
CA PRO A 190 -9.59 7.87 2.05
C PRO A 190 -9.69 7.94 0.53
N LEU A 191 -8.51 8.03 -0.10
CA LEU A 191 -8.37 8.07 -1.54
C LEU A 191 -8.51 6.66 -2.14
N GLY A 192 -9.38 6.52 -3.15
CA GLY A 192 -9.57 5.29 -3.91
C GLY A 192 -8.96 5.36 -5.31
N ARG A 193 -8.20 4.35 -5.74
CA ARG A 193 -7.66 4.25 -7.10
C ARG A 193 -8.72 3.72 -8.06
N LEU A 194 -8.90 4.43 -9.17
CA LEU A 194 -9.66 3.98 -10.33
C LEU A 194 -8.71 3.47 -11.43
N SER A 195 -8.99 3.81 -12.68
CA SER A 195 -8.17 3.43 -13.84
C SER A 195 -7.40 4.63 -14.39
N GLY A 196 -6.23 4.40 -14.96
CA GLY A 196 -5.37 5.47 -15.50
C GLY A 196 -4.95 6.46 -14.42
N GLY A 197 -5.14 7.75 -14.63
CA GLY A 197 -4.87 8.83 -13.69
C GLY A 197 -6.07 9.21 -12.81
N LEU A 198 -7.13 8.40 -12.77
CA LEU A 198 -8.35 8.73 -12.04
C LEU A 198 -8.33 8.16 -10.61
N TYR A 199 -8.85 8.96 -9.70
CA TYR A 199 -9.07 8.61 -8.29
C TYR A 199 -10.51 8.93 -7.90
N ALA A 200 -10.97 8.38 -6.81
CA ALA A 200 -12.26 8.65 -6.19
C ALA A 200 -12.07 9.06 -4.73
N ASP A 201 -12.90 9.98 -4.27
CA ASP A 201 -13.15 10.19 -2.86
C ASP A 201 -14.25 9.24 -2.34
N THR A 202 -14.42 9.18 -1.03
CA THR A 202 -15.46 8.37 -0.36
C THR A 202 -16.56 9.22 0.25
N ARG A 203 -16.72 10.49 -0.18
CA ARG A 203 -17.72 11.44 0.36
C ARG A 203 -19.16 11.04 0.02
N ASN A 204 -19.36 10.44 -1.15
CA ASN A 204 -20.67 9.93 -1.55
C ASN A 204 -20.87 8.51 -1.01
N ARG A 205 -21.51 8.39 0.16
CA ARG A 205 -21.73 7.12 0.84
C ARG A 205 -23.20 6.70 0.72
N LEU A 206 -23.43 5.40 0.65
CA LEU A 206 -24.75 4.80 0.72
C LEU A 206 -24.86 4.01 2.03
N GLU A 207 -25.91 4.25 2.77
CA GLU A 207 -26.26 3.43 3.92
C GLU A 207 -27.26 2.36 3.49
N LEU A 208 -26.98 1.10 3.81
CA LEU A 208 -27.84 -0.03 3.51
C LEU A 208 -28.05 -0.83 4.80
N GLU A 209 -29.32 -1.16 5.07
CA GLU A 209 -29.65 -2.08 6.15
C GLU A 209 -29.14 -3.48 5.82
N ARG A 210 -28.49 -4.14 6.78
CA ARG A 210 -28.15 -5.55 6.63
C ARG A 210 -29.40 -6.39 6.75
N PRO A 211 -29.70 -7.32 5.82
CA PRO A 211 -30.76 -8.28 6.02
C PRO A 211 -30.39 -9.24 7.17
N ASP A 212 -31.41 -9.60 7.96
CA ASP A 212 -31.29 -10.57 9.05
C ASP A 212 -30.95 -11.99 8.55
#